data_5cb809baac7cf4972841987656ccc87e
#
_entry.id   5cb809baac7cf4972841987656ccc87e
#
_cell.length_a   1.000
_cell.length_b   1.000
_cell.length_c   1.000
_cell.angle_alpha   90.00
_cell.angle_beta   90.00
_cell.angle_gamma   90.00
#
_symmetry.space_group_name_H-M   'P 1'
#
loop_
_entity.id
_entity.type
_entity.pdbx_description
1 polymer ?
#
loop_
_entity_poly.entity_id
_entity_poly.type
_entity_poly.pdbx_seq_one_letter_code
_entity_poly.pdbx_strand_id
1 'polypeptide(L)'
;GQSNYEINRLRTALDPKDASLQVRIRNRARLTEYLDGKPFGGGIGTTGSWGNRFSPGTWLADFEPDGLYTRLRAESGIVGRNLYVIIWLSILIWGVYLTWKKKEGPDKLIAMSFLSGFAGILLANYGNSVLTQFPISTTTFMSLFFAFAILQKEKVYEADAAEGLN
;
A
#
# COMPACT_ATOMS: atom_id res chain seq x y z
N GLY A 1 23.59 -17.74 17.71
CA GLY A 1 22.31 -18.44 17.73
C GLY A 1 21.15 -17.69 17.06
N GLN A 2 21.12 -16.34 17.05
CA GLN A 2 20.01 -15.57 16.46
C GLN A 2 19.99 -15.61 14.92
N SER A 3 21.13 -15.58 14.28
CA SER A 3 21.28 -15.60 12.82
C SER A 3 20.60 -16.82 12.15
N ASN A 4 20.63 -17.98 12.80
CA ASN A 4 19.99 -19.19 12.27
C ASN A 4 18.44 -19.17 12.36
N TYR A 5 17.87 -18.46 13.33
CA TYR A 5 16.42 -18.34 13.48
C TYR A 5 15.81 -17.47 12.39
N GLU A 6 16.39 -16.34 12.09
CA GLU A 6 15.95 -15.40 11.04
C GLU A 6 16.04 -16.04 9.65
N ILE A 7 17.16 -16.70 9.36
CA ILE A 7 17.37 -17.41 8.10
C ILE A 7 16.37 -18.57 7.94
N ASN A 8 16.13 -19.34 8.99
CA ASN A 8 15.14 -20.41 8.97
C ASN A 8 13.72 -19.85 8.76
N ARG A 9 13.38 -18.73 9.38
CA ARG A 9 12.09 -18.08 9.21
C ARG A 9 11.87 -17.57 7.79
N LEU A 10 12.91 -17.00 7.14
CA LEU A 10 12.84 -16.63 5.72
C LEU A 10 12.69 -17.85 4.81
N ARG A 11 13.35 -18.96 5.17
CA ARG A 11 13.28 -20.20 4.40
C ARG A 11 11.92 -20.90 4.51
N THR A 12 11.27 -20.83 5.66
CA THR A 12 9.93 -21.40 5.91
C THR A 12 8.80 -20.44 5.50
N ALA A 13 9.05 -19.15 5.32
CA ALA A 13 8.02 -18.18 4.95
C ALA A 13 7.32 -18.46 3.61
N LEU A 14 7.95 -19.23 2.73
CA LEU A 14 7.40 -19.69 1.45
C LEU A 14 6.91 -21.15 1.50
N ASP A 15 7.04 -21.83 2.64
CA ASP A 15 6.55 -23.20 2.79
C ASP A 15 5.01 -23.18 2.90
N PRO A 16 4.30 -23.87 2.00
CA PRO A 16 2.82 -23.98 2.08
C PRO A 16 2.32 -24.58 3.40
N LYS A 17 3.18 -25.26 4.15
CA LYS A 17 2.86 -25.86 5.46
C LYS A 17 3.13 -24.93 6.65
N ASP A 18 3.66 -23.73 6.40
CA ASP A 18 3.90 -22.76 7.48
C ASP A 18 2.58 -22.42 8.20
N ALA A 19 2.59 -22.59 9.53
CA ALA A 19 1.40 -22.39 10.35
C ALA A 19 0.86 -20.94 10.25
N SER A 20 1.73 -19.95 10.12
CA SER A 20 1.36 -18.55 9.97
C SER A 20 0.69 -18.29 8.62
N LEU A 21 1.21 -18.89 7.55
CA LEU A 21 0.59 -18.81 6.22
C LEU A 21 -0.78 -19.46 6.20
N GLN A 22 -0.92 -20.63 6.81
CA GLN A 22 -2.20 -21.35 6.91
C GLN A 22 -3.26 -20.56 7.68
N VAL A 23 -2.88 -19.88 8.77
CA VAL A 23 -3.79 -18.99 9.50
C VAL A 23 -4.29 -17.86 8.62
N ARG A 24 -3.39 -17.20 7.86
CA ARG A 24 -3.76 -16.12 6.94
C ARG A 24 -4.72 -16.59 5.84
N ILE A 25 -4.45 -17.73 5.24
CA ILE A 25 -5.32 -18.32 4.20
C ILE A 25 -6.72 -18.58 4.80
N ARG A 26 -6.79 -19.17 5.99
CA ARG A 26 -8.04 -19.46 6.68
C ARG A 26 -8.82 -18.21 7.06
N ASN A 27 -8.12 -17.19 7.57
CA ASN A 27 -8.74 -15.89 7.88
C ASN A 27 -9.32 -15.21 6.64
N ARG A 28 -8.60 -15.27 5.51
CA ARG A 28 -9.10 -14.72 4.25
C ARG A 28 -10.31 -15.49 3.70
N ALA A 29 -10.35 -16.82 3.87
CA ALA A 29 -11.49 -17.62 3.48
C ALA A 29 -12.75 -17.26 4.30
N ARG A 30 -12.62 -17.19 5.62
CA ARG A 30 -13.70 -16.76 6.54
C ARG A 30 -14.20 -15.34 6.22
N LEU A 31 -13.27 -14.41 5.95
CA LEU A 31 -13.65 -13.06 5.55
C LEU A 31 -14.42 -13.05 4.23
N THR A 32 -14.03 -13.91 3.28
CA THR A 32 -14.73 -13.99 1.98
C THR A 32 -16.16 -14.48 2.16
N GLU A 33 -16.37 -15.49 3.00
CA GLU A 33 -17.68 -16.02 3.35
C GLU A 33 -18.54 -14.97 4.08
N TYR A 34 -17.97 -14.26 5.05
CA TYR A 34 -18.67 -13.18 5.78
C TYR A 34 -19.11 -12.02 4.86
N LEU A 35 -18.31 -11.72 3.84
CA LEU A 35 -18.56 -10.61 2.90
C LEU A 35 -19.41 -11.02 1.70
N ASP A 36 -19.90 -12.25 1.67
CA ASP A 36 -20.82 -12.68 0.61
C ASP A 36 -22.06 -11.76 0.56
N GLY A 37 -22.39 -11.27 -0.63
CA GLY A 37 -23.45 -10.27 -0.81
C GLY A 37 -23.15 -8.85 -0.29
N LYS A 38 -21.93 -8.57 0.23
CA LYS A 38 -21.56 -7.25 0.77
C LYS A 38 -20.43 -6.59 -0.05
N PRO A 39 -20.70 -6.05 -1.23
CA PRO A 39 -19.67 -5.49 -2.12
C PRO A 39 -18.95 -4.28 -1.52
N PHE A 40 -19.59 -3.56 -0.58
CA PHE A 40 -19.03 -2.41 0.13
C PHE A 40 -18.49 -2.74 1.53
N GLY A 41 -18.41 -4.02 1.89
CA GLY A 41 -17.83 -4.47 3.16
C GLY A 41 -18.74 -4.25 4.37
N GLY A 42 -18.12 -4.24 5.55
CA GLY A 42 -18.83 -4.09 6.83
C GLY A 42 -18.86 -2.66 7.39
N GLY A 43 -18.18 -1.72 6.73
CA GLY A 43 -18.06 -0.33 7.19
C GLY A 43 -16.64 0.03 7.65
N ILE A 44 -16.27 1.29 7.49
CA ILE A 44 -14.95 1.82 7.89
C ILE A 44 -14.82 1.77 9.41
N GLY A 45 -13.66 1.29 9.88
CA GLY A 45 -13.37 1.21 11.33
C GLY A 45 -14.09 0.09 12.06
N THR A 46 -14.63 -0.92 11.36
CA THR A 46 -15.32 -2.06 11.98
C THR A 46 -14.41 -3.22 12.36
N THR A 47 -13.12 -3.18 12.00
CA THR A 47 -12.17 -4.26 12.26
C THR A 47 -11.23 -3.98 13.43
N GLY A 48 -10.85 -5.04 14.14
CA GLY A 48 -9.86 -5.04 15.22
C GLY A 48 -10.19 -4.05 16.35
N SER A 49 -9.19 -3.36 16.87
CA SER A 49 -9.34 -2.44 18.03
C SER A 49 -10.34 -1.31 17.79
N TRP A 50 -10.46 -0.80 16.58
CA TRP A 50 -11.47 0.21 16.21
C TRP A 50 -12.86 -0.40 16.17
N GLY A 51 -12.99 -1.62 15.61
CA GLY A 51 -14.25 -2.37 15.63
C GLY A 51 -14.74 -2.62 17.05
N ASN A 52 -13.87 -3.07 17.93
CA ASN A 52 -14.19 -3.29 19.34
C ASN A 52 -14.64 -2.02 20.05
N ARG A 53 -14.13 -0.85 19.65
CA ARG A 53 -14.51 0.44 20.23
C ARG A 53 -15.84 0.97 19.70
N PHE A 54 -16.10 0.87 18.38
CA PHE A 54 -17.23 1.54 17.73
C PHE A 54 -18.36 0.60 17.31
N SER A 55 -18.08 -0.69 17.18
CA SER A 55 -19.04 -1.72 16.75
C SER A 55 -18.84 -3.01 17.55
N PRO A 56 -18.84 -2.95 18.90
CA PRO A 56 -18.56 -4.11 19.75
C PRO A 56 -19.57 -5.24 19.49
N GLY A 57 -19.11 -6.48 19.60
CA GLY A 57 -19.95 -7.66 19.41
C GLY A 57 -20.23 -8.02 17.94
N THR A 58 -19.63 -7.33 16.99
CA THR A 58 -19.70 -7.72 15.58
C THR A 58 -18.55 -8.67 15.24
N TRP A 59 -18.78 -9.59 14.30
CA TRP A 59 -17.74 -10.52 13.84
C TRP A 59 -16.48 -9.80 13.34
N LEU A 60 -16.64 -8.64 12.68
CA LEU A 60 -15.52 -7.85 12.20
C LEU A 60 -14.71 -7.20 13.32
N ALA A 61 -15.32 -6.90 14.46
CA ALA A 61 -14.61 -6.36 15.62
C ALA A 61 -13.57 -7.36 16.17
N ASP A 62 -13.92 -8.66 16.14
CA ASP A 62 -13.01 -9.73 16.56
C ASP A 62 -12.06 -10.20 15.44
N PHE A 63 -12.21 -9.63 14.24
CA PHE A 63 -11.36 -9.97 13.09
C PHE A 63 -10.14 -9.06 13.04
N GLU A 64 -8.95 -9.65 13.23
CA GLU A 64 -7.67 -8.97 13.10
C GLU A 64 -7.12 -9.14 11.66
N PRO A 65 -7.13 -8.10 10.83
CA PRO A 65 -6.65 -8.18 9.45
C PRO A 65 -5.13 -8.27 9.37
N ASP A 66 -4.61 -9.26 8.64
CA ASP A 66 -3.17 -9.52 8.47
C ASP A 66 -2.42 -8.43 7.69
N GLY A 67 -3.11 -7.55 6.99
CA GLY A 67 -2.50 -6.50 6.20
C GLY A 67 -3.53 -5.50 5.66
N LEU A 68 -3.02 -4.41 5.09
CA LEU A 68 -3.85 -3.29 4.64
C LEU A 68 -4.92 -3.71 3.63
N TYR A 69 -4.58 -4.53 2.65
CA TYR A 69 -5.55 -4.95 1.62
C TYR A 69 -6.65 -5.87 2.18
N THR A 70 -6.34 -6.66 3.20
CA THR A 70 -7.33 -7.48 3.91
C THR A 70 -8.26 -6.60 4.74
N ARG A 71 -7.71 -5.60 5.42
CA ARG A 71 -8.46 -4.59 6.17
C ARG A 71 -9.40 -3.80 5.27
N LEU A 72 -8.89 -3.27 4.16
CA LEU A 72 -9.71 -2.53 3.19
C LEU A 72 -10.84 -3.40 2.64
N ARG A 73 -10.58 -4.69 2.37
CA ARG A 73 -11.62 -5.61 1.92
C ARG A 73 -12.68 -5.85 3.00
N ALA A 74 -12.31 -5.95 4.26
CA ALA A 74 -13.24 -6.12 5.37
C ALA A 74 -14.11 -4.88 5.57
N GLU A 75 -13.50 -3.69 5.55
CA GLU A 75 -14.16 -2.44 5.88
C GLU A 75 -14.92 -1.82 4.70
N SER A 76 -14.33 -1.81 3.50
CA SER A 76 -14.88 -1.16 2.30
C SER A 76 -15.24 -2.13 1.16
N GLY A 77 -15.17 -3.42 1.42
CA GLY A 77 -15.51 -4.47 0.48
C GLY A 77 -14.55 -4.60 -0.70
N ILE A 78 -14.99 -5.35 -1.71
CA ILE A 78 -14.20 -5.56 -2.92
C ILE A 78 -14.10 -4.26 -3.74
N VAL A 79 -15.15 -3.43 -3.72
CA VAL A 79 -15.21 -2.17 -4.45
C VAL A 79 -14.19 -1.19 -3.89
N GLY A 80 -14.21 -0.89 -2.60
CA GLY A 80 -13.29 0.07 -1.98
C GLY A 80 -11.85 -0.40 -2.03
N ARG A 81 -11.58 -1.70 -1.77
CA ARG A 81 -10.23 -2.27 -1.92
C ARG A 81 -9.69 -2.11 -3.34
N ASN A 82 -10.49 -2.45 -4.37
CA ASN A 82 -10.04 -2.36 -5.74
C ASN A 82 -9.83 -0.90 -6.18
N LEU A 83 -10.72 0.00 -5.80
CA LEU A 83 -10.55 1.43 -6.04
C LEU A 83 -9.25 1.96 -5.42
N TYR A 84 -8.96 1.59 -4.17
CA TYR A 84 -7.71 1.95 -3.50
C TYR A 84 -6.48 1.46 -4.27
N VAL A 85 -6.47 0.19 -4.67
CA VAL A 85 -5.36 -0.41 -5.44
C VAL A 85 -5.20 0.29 -6.79
N ILE A 86 -6.29 0.55 -7.51
CA ILE A 86 -6.26 1.25 -8.81
C ILE A 86 -5.65 2.65 -8.66
N ILE A 87 -6.07 3.42 -7.66
CA ILE A 87 -5.53 4.77 -7.41
C ILE A 87 -4.01 4.72 -7.21
N TRP A 88 -3.52 3.87 -6.31
CA TRP A 88 -2.08 3.80 -6.02
C TRP A 88 -1.25 3.25 -7.17
N LEU A 89 -1.76 2.26 -7.89
CA LEU A 89 -1.12 1.79 -9.12
C LEU A 89 -1.10 2.85 -10.21
N SER A 90 -2.16 3.63 -10.35
CA SER A 90 -2.21 4.74 -11.31
C SER A 90 -1.16 5.81 -11.01
N ILE A 91 -1.00 6.16 -9.73
CA ILE A 91 0.04 7.10 -9.27
C ILE A 91 1.44 6.54 -9.59
N LEU A 92 1.69 5.26 -9.29
CA LEU A 92 2.96 4.61 -9.57
C LEU A 92 3.26 4.57 -11.08
N ILE A 93 2.29 4.12 -11.89
CA ILE A 93 2.41 4.04 -13.35
C ILE A 93 2.67 5.43 -13.94
N TRP A 94 1.94 6.45 -13.47
CA TRP A 94 2.14 7.83 -13.90
C TRP A 94 3.53 8.34 -13.56
N GLY A 95 4.03 8.08 -12.35
CA GLY A 95 5.38 8.43 -11.93
C GLY A 95 6.45 7.74 -12.78
N VAL A 96 6.31 6.45 -13.05
CA VAL A 96 7.20 5.68 -13.93
C VAL A 96 7.18 6.24 -15.35
N TYR A 97 6.01 6.56 -15.88
CA TYR A 97 5.88 7.17 -17.21
C TYR A 97 6.59 8.52 -17.32
N LEU A 98 6.42 9.40 -16.33
CA LEU A 98 7.14 10.68 -16.28
C LEU A 98 8.66 10.49 -16.19
N THR A 99 9.09 9.54 -15.37
CA THR A 99 10.51 9.20 -15.22
C THR A 99 11.11 8.68 -16.53
N TRP A 100 10.35 7.89 -17.28
CA TRP A 100 10.82 7.39 -18.58
C TRP A 100 11.02 8.51 -19.60
N LYS A 101 10.16 9.51 -19.59
CA LYS A 101 10.27 10.69 -20.48
C LYS A 101 11.36 11.67 -20.08
N LYS A 102 11.85 11.62 -18.82
CA LYS A 102 12.87 12.54 -18.33
C LYS A 102 14.25 12.17 -18.90
N LYS A 103 15.04 13.19 -19.27
CA LYS A 103 16.44 13.03 -19.70
C LYS A 103 17.28 12.38 -18.60
N GLU A 104 18.31 11.64 -19.00
CA GLU A 104 19.26 11.03 -18.06
C GLU A 104 19.93 12.12 -17.21
N GLY A 105 20.01 11.87 -15.90
CA GLY A 105 20.60 12.80 -14.95
C GLY A 105 20.26 12.47 -13.50
N PRO A 106 20.82 13.18 -12.53
CA PRO A 106 20.62 12.93 -11.11
C PRO A 106 19.15 13.02 -10.69
N ASP A 107 18.39 13.94 -11.24
CA ASP A 107 16.96 14.11 -10.96
C ASP A 107 16.16 12.88 -11.31
N LYS A 108 16.43 12.24 -12.45
CA LYS A 108 15.80 10.98 -12.86
C LYS A 108 16.12 9.87 -11.89
N LEU A 109 17.39 9.72 -11.49
CA LEU A 109 17.81 8.67 -10.54
C LEU A 109 17.15 8.86 -9.17
N ILE A 110 17.05 10.08 -8.67
CA ILE A 110 16.39 10.40 -7.40
C ILE A 110 14.90 10.04 -7.47
N ALA A 111 14.21 10.47 -8.53
CA ALA A 111 12.79 10.15 -8.72
C ALA A 111 12.55 8.64 -8.82
N MET A 112 13.41 7.91 -9.56
CA MET A 112 13.34 6.43 -9.64
C MET A 112 13.51 5.78 -8.27
N SER A 113 14.42 6.28 -7.44
CA SER A 113 14.65 5.73 -6.09
C SER A 113 13.42 5.88 -5.21
N PHE A 114 12.77 7.05 -5.21
CA PHE A 114 11.53 7.26 -4.47
C PHE A 114 10.37 6.38 -4.98
N LEU A 115 10.19 6.27 -6.29
CA LEU A 115 9.14 5.44 -6.88
C LEU A 115 9.37 3.95 -6.62
N SER A 116 10.62 3.48 -6.65
CA SER A 116 10.98 2.10 -6.31
C SER A 116 10.69 1.79 -4.84
N GLY A 117 11.03 2.71 -3.93
CA GLY A 117 10.69 2.61 -2.51
C GLY A 117 9.17 2.55 -2.30
N PHE A 118 8.42 3.38 -3.01
CA PHE A 118 6.96 3.36 -2.95
C PHE A 118 6.36 2.04 -3.47
N ALA A 119 6.88 1.50 -4.57
CA ALA A 119 6.48 0.18 -5.07
C ALA A 119 6.72 -0.92 -4.02
N GLY A 120 7.87 -0.88 -3.34
CA GLY A 120 8.17 -1.78 -2.22
C GLY A 120 7.17 -1.67 -1.07
N ILE A 121 6.76 -0.46 -0.71
CA ILE A 121 5.73 -0.22 0.33
C ILE A 121 4.37 -0.78 -0.10
N LEU A 122 3.96 -0.61 -1.35
CA LEU A 122 2.71 -1.19 -1.87
C LEU A 122 2.72 -2.73 -1.75
N LEU A 123 3.84 -3.37 -2.05
CA LEU A 123 3.99 -4.82 -1.88
C LEU A 123 3.96 -5.23 -0.40
N ALA A 124 4.64 -4.48 0.47
CA ALA A 124 4.68 -4.75 1.91
C ALA A 124 3.29 -4.68 2.57
N ASN A 125 2.37 -3.86 2.04
CA ASN A 125 0.99 -3.76 2.52
C ASN A 125 0.16 -5.05 2.33
N TYR A 126 0.65 -6.02 1.56
CA TYR A 126 0.01 -7.34 1.44
C TYR A 126 0.07 -8.14 2.75
N GLY A 127 1.18 -8.08 3.46
CA GLY A 127 1.40 -8.81 4.70
C GLY A 127 1.37 -7.95 5.97
N ASN A 128 1.29 -6.63 5.81
CA ASN A 128 1.29 -5.68 6.92
C ASN A 128 0.54 -4.40 6.52
N SER A 129 0.17 -3.55 7.48
CA SER A 129 -0.49 -2.26 7.22
C SER A 129 0.50 -1.09 7.28
N VAL A 130 1.58 -1.19 6.51
CA VAL A 130 2.75 -0.29 6.59
C VAL A 130 2.38 1.15 6.25
N LEU A 131 1.58 1.35 5.19
CA LEU A 131 1.20 2.68 4.69
C LEU A 131 0.29 3.47 5.64
N THR A 132 -0.31 2.81 6.63
CA THR A 132 -1.17 3.46 7.63
C THR A 132 -0.45 3.74 8.95
N GLN A 133 0.84 3.40 9.06
CA GLN A 133 1.61 3.56 10.29
C GLN A 133 2.50 4.80 10.22
N PHE A 134 2.48 5.61 11.29
CA PHE A 134 3.46 6.67 11.50
C PHE A 134 4.80 6.05 11.95
N PRO A 135 5.96 6.53 11.47
CA PRO A 135 6.17 7.66 10.54
C PRO A 135 6.15 7.26 9.04
N ILE A 136 5.97 5.99 8.70
CA ILE A 136 6.13 5.48 7.33
C ILE A 136 5.15 6.14 6.37
N SER A 137 3.91 6.34 6.78
CA SER A 137 2.90 7.04 5.97
C SER A 137 3.39 8.43 5.58
N THR A 138 3.81 9.24 6.54
CA THR A 138 4.29 10.61 6.30
C THR A 138 5.50 10.61 5.38
N THR A 139 6.49 9.76 5.65
CA THR A 139 7.71 9.65 4.83
C THR A 139 7.37 9.24 3.40
N THR A 140 6.43 8.32 3.20
CA THR A 140 6.00 7.87 1.88
C THR A 140 5.33 9.00 1.09
N PHE A 141 4.41 9.74 1.69
CA PHE A 141 3.75 10.87 1.04
C PHE A 141 4.75 11.98 0.68
N MET A 142 5.67 12.31 1.58
CA MET A 142 6.73 13.28 1.31
C MET A 142 7.64 12.81 0.18
N SER A 143 8.04 11.54 0.16
CA SER A 143 8.86 10.96 -0.91
C SER A 143 8.17 11.03 -2.27
N LEU A 144 6.86 10.73 -2.31
CA LEU A 144 6.06 10.87 -3.54
C LEU A 144 5.97 12.32 -3.98
N PHE A 145 5.71 13.25 -3.05
CA PHE A 145 5.68 14.68 -3.36
C PHE A 145 7.00 15.13 -4.00
N PHE A 146 8.15 14.80 -3.40
CA PHE A 146 9.45 15.14 -3.95
C PHE A 146 9.71 14.48 -5.31
N ALA A 147 9.34 13.21 -5.48
CA ALA A 147 9.47 12.54 -6.76
C ALA A 147 8.72 13.28 -7.88
N PHE A 148 7.46 13.64 -7.65
CA PHE A 148 6.66 14.36 -8.63
C PHE A 148 7.11 15.81 -8.84
N ALA A 149 7.54 16.51 -7.79
CA ALA A 149 8.10 17.85 -7.90
C ALA A 149 9.35 17.87 -8.80
N ILE A 150 10.26 16.91 -8.60
CA ILE A 150 11.47 16.76 -9.43
C ILE A 150 11.12 16.43 -10.89
N LEU A 151 10.13 15.57 -11.11
CA LEU A 151 9.71 15.16 -12.45
C LEU A 151 9.00 16.28 -13.24
N GLN A 152 8.37 17.23 -12.56
CA GLN A 152 7.65 18.34 -13.19
C GLN A 152 8.49 19.62 -13.34
N LYS A 153 9.63 19.71 -12.69
CA LYS A 153 10.48 20.91 -12.62
C LYS A 153 10.80 21.51 -13.99
N GLU A 154 11.17 20.70 -14.98
CA GLU A 154 11.53 21.19 -16.33
C GLU A 154 10.34 21.84 -17.05
N LYS A 155 9.13 21.30 -16.89
CA LYS A 155 7.93 21.87 -17.52
C LYS A 155 7.58 23.26 -17.00
N VAL A 156 7.82 23.51 -15.72
CA VAL A 156 7.60 24.83 -15.11
C VAL A 156 8.58 25.85 -15.68
N TYR A 157 9.87 25.52 -15.78
CA TYR A 157 10.87 26.42 -16.37
C TYR A 157 10.62 26.70 -17.86
N GLU A 158 10.17 25.71 -18.64
CA GLU A 158 9.81 25.91 -20.04
C GLU A 158 8.57 26.80 -20.20
N ALA A 159 7.59 26.68 -19.31
CA ALA A 159 6.41 27.54 -19.32
C ALA A 159 6.74 28.98 -18.93
N ASP A 160 7.52 29.17 -17.87
CA ASP A 160 7.96 30.51 -17.43
C ASP A 160 8.83 31.21 -18.49
N ALA A 161 9.71 30.46 -19.18
CA ALA A 161 10.51 30.99 -20.27
C ALA A 161 9.68 31.39 -21.50
N ALA A 162 8.59 30.66 -21.77
CA ALA A 162 7.68 30.99 -22.88
C ALA A 162 6.81 32.22 -22.57
N GLU A 163 6.39 32.42 -21.32
CA GLU A 163 5.63 33.59 -20.88
C GLU A 163 6.49 34.86 -20.77
N GLY A 164 7.78 34.73 -20.42
CA GLY A 164 8.69 35.84 -20.31
C GLY A 164 9.22 36.41 -21.68
N LEU A 165 8.87 35.74 -22.79
CA LEU A 165 9.21 36.17 -24.16
C LEU A 165 8.08 36.95 -24.84
N ASN A 166 6.95 37.18 -24.17
CA ASN A 166 5.85 38.05 -24.61
C ASN A 166 5.83 39.33 -23.79
#